data_b8b8cc9066daa9e6381dd9c6d059509f
#
_entry.id   b8b8cc9066daa9e6381dd9c6d059509f
#
_cell.length_a   1.000
_cell.length_b   1.000
_cell.length_c   1.000
_cell.angle_alpha   90.00
_cell.angle_beta   90.00
_cell.angle_gamma   90.00
#
_symmetry.space_group_name_H-M   'P 1'
#
loop_
_entity.id
_entity.type
_entity.pdbx_description
1 polymer ?
#
loop_
_entity_poly.entity_id
_entity_poly.type
_entity_poly.pdbx_seq_one_letter_code
_entity_poly.pdbx_strand_id
1 'polypeptide(L)'
;FPNYNFKQNFLVNDVRPLDKAQNFDITFFDSIAYLSNAKKTKGGLCITTKKLKSFLSNNLEIIVVDNVLFELARVTKLIYPLADIDYPDLTLKKPQKIKYKKVRFGNNVLVGKNVKIGNNSIVGSSTIIGSEVQIGNSCIIGENVIIKNSIIGNNVVVQDNTKIGQKG
;
A
#
# COMPACT_ATOMS: atom_id res chain seq x y z
N PHE A 1 7.34 -12.56 -16.10
CA PHE A 1 8.52 -12.46 -16.99
C PHE A 1 8.81 -13.81 -17.65
N PRO A 2 8.01 -14.26 -18.63
CA PRO A 2 8.09 -15.62 -19.18
C PRO A 2 9.42 -15.92 -19.89
N ASN A 3 10.14 -14.90 -20.35
CA ASN A 3 11.42 -15.07 -21.06
C ASN A 3 12.65 -14.77 -20.16
N TYR A 4 12.46 -14.66 -18.84
CA TYR A 4 13.54 -14.39 -17.92
C TYR A 4 13.92 -15.66 -17.15
N ASN A 5 15.20 -16.05 -17.23
CA ASN A 5 15.71 -17.18 -16.47
C ASN A 5 16.23 -16.66 -15.12
N PHE A 6 15.45 -16.90 -14.06
CA PHE A 6 15.84 -16.58 -12.70
C PHE A 6 17.02 -17.45 -12.25
N LYS A 7 18.01 -16.84 -11.60
CA LYS A 7 19.16 -17.57 -11.05
C LYS A 7 18.77 -18.50 -9.91
N GLN A 8 17.71 -18.12 -9.17
CA GLN A 8 17.15 -18.92 -8.08
C GLN A 8 15.66 -18.66 -7.93
N ASN A 9 14.93 -19.64 -7.44
CA ASN A 9 13.54 -19.47 -7.07
C ASN A 9 13.47 -18.90 -5.65
N PHE A 10 12.75 -17.80 -5.48
CA PHE A 10 12.44 -17.27 -4.17
C PHE A 10 10.98 -16.81 -4.10
N LEU A 11 10.41 -16.85 -2.91
CA LEU A 11 9.08 -16.31 -2.68
C LEU A 11 9.16 -14.79 -2.61
N VAL A 12 8.33 -14.12 -3.40
CA VAL A 12 8.19 -12.66 -3.35
C VAL A 12 7.25 -12.29 -2.22
N ASN A 13 7.72 -11.47 -1.29
CA ASN A 13 6.91 -10.96 -0.20
C ASN A 13 6.11 -9.71 -0.60
N ASP A 14 6.78 -8.74 -1.24
CA ASP A 14 6.18 -7.44 -1.51
C ASP A 14 6.92 -6.70 -2.63
N VAL A 15 6.35 -5.59 -3.08
CA VAL A 15 7.02 -4.59 -3.91
C VAL A 15 7.33 -3.37 -3.04
N ARG A 16 8.62 -3.02 -2.95
CA ARG A 16 9.07 -1.95 -2.07
C ARG A 16 10.04 -0.99 -2.74
N PRO A 17 10.06 0.30 -2.36
CA PRO A 17 11.07 1.24 -2.86
C PRO A 17 12.48 0.79 -2.44
N LEU A 18 13.49 1.26 -3.18
CA LEU A 18 14.90 0.85 -3.07
C LEU A 18 15.47 0.91 -1.64
N ASP A 19 15.07 1.92 -0.87
CA ASP A 19 15.55 2.16 0.49
C ASP A 19 14.90 1.27 1.56
N LYS A 20 13.76 0.63 1.24
CA LYS A 20 13.00 -0.21 2.17
C LYS A 20 12.97 -1.70 1.80
N ALA A 21 13.39 -2.02 0.58
CA ALA A 21 13.36 -3.39 0.08
C ALA A 21 14.33 -4.31 0.85
N GLN A 22 13.90 -5.55 1.07
CA GLN A 22 14.66 -6.64 1.71
C GLN A 22 14.81 -7.82 0.72
N ASN A 23 15.54 -8.86 1.11
CA ASN A 23 15.95 -9.98 0.25
C ASN A 23 14.83 -10.69 -0.53
N PHE A 24 13.60 -10.64 -0.06
CA PHE A 24 12.44 -11.28 -0.72
C PHE A 24 11.48 -10.25 -1.33
N ASP A 25 11.89 -8.98 -1.41
CA ASP A 25 11.08 -7.94 -2.03
C ASP A 25 11.54 -7.66 -3.47
N ILE A 26 10.57 -7.32 -4.31
CA ILE A 26 10.83 -6.72 -5.61
C ILE A 26 10.99 -5.22 -5.41
N THR A 27 12.03 -4.67 -5.99
CA THR A 27 12.24 -3.22 -6.06
C THR A 27 12.37 -2.75 -7.51
N PHE A 28 12.46 -1.46 -7.72
CA PHE A 28 12.54 -0.87 -9.06
C PHE A 28 13.46 0.34 -9.07
N PHE A 29 14.16 0.51 -10.20
CA PHE A 29 15.08 1.62 -10.43
C PHE A 29 14.85 2.19 -11.82
N ASP A 30 14.13 3.30 -11.91
CA ASP A 30 13.66 3.94 -13.14
C ASP A 30 14.31 5.30 -13.41
N SER A 31 14.98 5.89 -12.42
CA SER A 31 15.59 7.21 -12.53
C SER A 31 16.93 7.32 -11.81
N ILE A 32 17.89 8.00 -12.43
CA ILE A 32 19.22 8.28 -11.87
C ILE A 32 19.14 9.09 -10.56
N ALA A 33 18.05 9.82 -10.33
CA ALA A 33 17.81 10.54 -9.09
C ALA A 33 17.87 9.64 -7.84
N TYR A 34 17.58 8.35 -7.98
CA TYR A 34 17.61 7.35 -6.89
C TYR A 34 18.88 6.54 -6.83
N LEU A 35 19.96 6.98 -7.49
CA LEU A 35 21.23 6.25 -7.59
C LEU A 35 21.81 5.88 -6.22
N SER A 36 21.73 6.78 -5.24
CA SER A 36 22.24 6.53 -3.88
C SER A 36 21.52 5.36 -3.21
N ASN A 37 20.21 5.27 -3.41
CA ASN A 37 19.37 4.20 -2.87
C ASN A 37 19.59 2.89 -3.63
N ALA A 38 19.75 2.96 -4.96
CA ALA A 38 20.02 1.81 -5.80
C ALA A 38 21.31 1.08 -5.42
N LYS A 39 22.37 1.82 -5.08
CA LYS A 39 23.65 1.25 -4.61
C LYS A 39 23.58 0.58 -3.24
N LYS A 40 22.61 0.96 -2.40
CA LYS A 40 22.48 0.49 -1.00
C LYS A 40 21.31 -0.47 -0.81
N THR A 41 20.49 -0.69 -1.82
CA THR A 41 19.29 -1.53 -1.69
C THR A 41 19.64 -2.95 -1.27
N LYS A 42 18.78 -3.54 -0.45
CA LYS A 42 18.82 -4.94 0.01
C LYS A 42 17.72 -5.79 -0.65
N GLY A 43 17.08 -5.27 -1.70
CA GLY A 43 16.05 -6.01 -2.44
C GLY A 43 16.60 -7.32 -3.04
N GLY A 44 15.75 -8.31 -3.20
CA GLY A 44 16.14 -9.57 -3.84
C GLY A 44 16.15 -9.47 -5.37
N LEU A 45 15.21 -8.68 -5.92
CA LEU A 45 15.03 -8.51 -7.35
C LEU A 45 14.78 -7.04 -7.67
N CYS A 46 15.41 -6.53 -8.73
CA CYS A 46 15.22 -5.15 -9.19
C CYS A 46 14.79 -5.10 -10.66
N ILE A 47 13.68 -4.40 -10.93
CA ILE A 47 13.23 -4.09 -12.29
C ILE A 47 13.87 -2.76 -12.71
N THR A 48 14.57 -2.74 -13.84
CA THR A 48 15.28 -1.55 -14.31
C THR A 48 15.43 -1.51 -15.82
N THR A 49 15.95 -0.40 -16.35
CA THR A 49 16.26 -0.27 -17.77
C THR A 49 17.69 -0.73 -18.06
N LYS A 50 17.98 -0.99 -19.36
CA LYS A 50 19.34 -1.33 -19.82
C LYS A 50 20.38 -0.27 -19.44
N LYS A 51 19.99 1.01 -19.48
CA LYS A 51 20.87 2.15 -19.15
C LYS A 51 21.23 2.22 -17.66
N LEU A 52 20.32 1.81 -16.79
CA LEU A 52 20.49 1.94 -15.34
C LEU A 52 21.03 0.66 -14.67
N LYS A 53 21.02 -0.48 -15.39
CA LYS A 53 21.50 -1.77 -14.88
C LYS A 53 22.92 -1.73 -14.31
N SER A 54 23.83 -0.99 -14.95
CA SER A 54 25.25 -0.92 -14.55
C SER A 54 25.50 -0.26 -13.19
N PHE A 55 24.51 0.41 -12.64
CA PHE A 55 24.60 1.07 -11.32
C PHE A 55 24.16 0.15 -10.16
N LEU A 56 23.58 -1.00 -10.46
CA LEU A 56 23.09 -1.96 -9.46
C LEU A 56 24.17 -2.96 -9.08
N SER A 57 24.09 -3.48 -7.85
CA SER A 57 24.99 -4.53 -7.37
C SER A 57 24.79 -5.85 -8.13
N ASN A 58 25.86 -6.59 -8.38
CA ASN A 58 25.83 -7.92 -9.00
C ASN A 58 25.11 -8.99 -8.12
N ASN A 59 24.90 -8.71 -6.86
CA ASN A 59 24.21 -9.62 -5.94
C ASN A 59 22.68 -9.58 -6.08
N LEU A 60 22.16 -8.60 -6.81
CA LEU A 60 20.73 -8.48 -7.13
C LEU A 60 20.35 -9.35 -8.33
N GLU A 61 19.18 -9.94 -8.27
CA GLU A 61 18.50 -10.42 -9.46
C GLU A 61 17.98 -9.21 -10.24
N ILE A 62 18.38 -9.04 -11.51
CA ILE A 62 18.07 -7.82 -12.27
C ILE A 62 17.25 -8.17 -13.50
N ILE A 63 16.04 -7.68 -13.58
CA ILE A 63 15.19 -7.78 -14.77
C ILE A 63 15.28 -6.47 -15.55
N VAL A 64 15.76 -6.58 -16.79
CA VAL A 64 15.86 -5.43 -17.69
C VAL A 64 14.62 -5.34 -18.57
N VAL A 65 14.00 -4.17 -18.57
CA VAL A 65 12.77 -3.87 -19.32
C VAL A 65 12.86 -2.50 -20.00
N ASP A 66 12.02 -2.26 -20.98
CA ASP A 66 11.97 -0.96 -21.66
C ASP A 66 11.19 0.07 -20.84
N ASN A 67 10.11 -0.33 -20.16
CA ASN A 67 9.29 0.53 -19.33
C ASN A 67 9.13 -0.06 -17.91
N VAL A 68 9.89 0.48 -16.97
CA VAL A 68 9.93 0.01 -15.58
C VAL A 68 8.58 0.17 -14.89
N LEU A 69 7.92 1.31 -15.05
CA LEU A 69 6.65 1.58 -14.37
C LEU A 69 5.51 0.71 -14.89
N PHE A 70 5.51 0.41 -16.19
CA PHE A 70 4.53 -0.52 -16.77
C PHE A 70 4.70 -1.94 -16.20
N GLU A 71 5.93 -2.45 -16.16
CA GLU A 71 6.19 -3.78 -15.60
C GLU A 71 5.96 -3.82 -14.08
N LEU A 72 6.25 -2.74 -13.37
CA LEU A 72 5.94 -2.59 -11.96
C LEU A 72 4.43 -2.70 -11.73
N ALA A 73 3.62 -2.01 -12.51
CA ALA A 73 2.16 -2.09 -12.42
C ALA A 73 1.65 -3.52 -12.67
N ARG A 74 2.22 -4.24 -13.65
CA ARG A 74 1.87 -5.65 -13.93
C ARG A 74 2.21 -6.56 -12.75
N VAL A 75 3.40 -6.42 -12.17
CA VAL A 75 3.83 -7.20 -11.00
C VAL A 75 2.96 -6.89 -9.79
N THR A 76 2.70 -5.61 -9.53
CA THR A 76 1.85 -5.18 -8.42
C THR A 76 0.44 -5.76 -8.56
N LYS A 77 -0.11 -5.83 -9.77
CA LYS A 77 -1.41 -6.46 -10.02
C LYS A 77 -1.43 -7.96 -9.74
N LEU A 78 -0.31 -8.68 -9.96
CA LEU A 78 -0.21 -10.10 -9.61
C LEU A 78 -0.19 -10.31 -8.10
N ILE A 79 0.50 -9.45 -7.35
CA ILE A 79 0.61 -9.54 -5.89
C ILE A 79 -0.69 -9.04 -5.21
N TYR A 80 -1.29 -7.99 -5.75
CA TYR A 80 -2.49 -7.34 -5.21
C TYR A 80 -3.62 -7.29 -6.25
N PRO A 81 -4.19 -8.42 -6.66
CA PRO A 81 -5.12 -8.48 -7.80
C PRO A 81 -6.40 -7.68 -7.62
N LEU A 82 -6.76 -7.36 -6.38
CA LEU A 82 -7.96 -6.57 -6.06
C LEU A 82 -7.69 -5.08 -5.83
N ALA A 83 -6.44 -4.64 -5.82
CA ALA A 83 -6.09 -3.27 -5.46
C ALA A 83 -6.46 -2.23 -6.55
N ASP A 84 -6.55 -2.64 -7.80
CA ASP A 84 -6.90 -1.76 -8.92
C ASP A 84 -8.41 -1.72 -9.22
N ILE A 85 -9.21 -2.49 -8.49
CA ILE A 85 -10.65 -2.60 -8.70
C ILE A 85 -11.38 -2.15 -7.44
N ASP A 86 -12.27 -1.18 -7.60
CA ASP A 86 -13.07 -0.64 -6.48
C ASP A 86 -14.33 -1.50 -6.23
N TYR A 87 -14.12 -2.77 -5.90
CA TYR A 87 -15.21 -3.67 -5.53
C TYR A 87 -15.91 -3.23 -4.23
N PRO A 88 -17.19 -3.53 -4.08
CA PRO A 88 -17.85 -3.43 -2.78
C PRO A 88 -17.14 -4.29 -1.74
N ASP A 89 -16.84 -3.71 -0.58
CA ASP A 89 -16.23 -4.44 0.53
C ASP A 89 -17.31 -5.23 1.29
N LEU A 90 -17.38 -6.53 1.05
CA LEU A 90 -18.35 -7.42 1.71
C LEU A 90 -17.96 -7.80 3.15
N THR A 91 -16.81 -7.32 3.64
CA THR A 91 -16.35 -7.57 5.02
C THR A 91 -16.84 -6.54 6.03
N LEU A 92 -17.54 -5.50 5.55
CA LEU A 92 -18.04 -4.39 6.36
C LEU A 92 -18.95 -4.84 7.48
N LYS A 93 -18.63 -4.44 8.72
CA LYS A 93 -19.39 -4.76 9.95
C LYS A 93 -19.41 -3.55 10.89
N LYS A 94 -20.34 -3.55 11.81
CA LYS A 94 -20.35 -2.56 12.92
C LYS A 94 -19.04 -2.68 13.72
N PRO A 95 -18.41 -1.57 14.13
CA PRO A 95 -17.18 -1.59 14.90
C PRO A 95 -17.41 -2.25 16.27
N GLN A 96 -16.50 -3.16 16.64
CA GLN A 96 -16.56 -3.84 17.93
C GLN A 96 -15.93 -2.96 19.01
N LYS A 97 -16.68 -2.56 20.04
CA LYS A 97 -16.21 -1.71 21.14
C LYS A 97 -14.96 -2.29 21.85
N ILE A 98 -14.86 -3.61 21.98
CA ILE A 98 -13.74 -4.27 22.63
C ILE A 98 -12.41 -4.04 21.87
N LYS A 99 -12.47 -3.98 20.54
CA LYS A 99 -11.31 -3.74 19.66
C LYS A 99 -10.90 -2.26 19.65
N TYR A 100 -11.87 -1.35 19.79
CA TYR A 100 -11.68 0.09 19.65
C TYR A 100 -12.03 0.86 20.94
N LYS A 101 -11.45 0.45 22.08
CA LYS A 101 -11.82 0.93 23.41
C LYS A 101 -11.78 2.45 23.63
N LYS A 102 -10.89 3.13 22.88
CA LYS A 102 -10.68 4.59 22.99
C LYS A 102 -11.08 5.34 21.71
N VAL A 103 -11.96 4.77 20.92
CA VAL A 103 -12.50 5.40 19.71
C VAL A 103 -14.00 5.60 19.90
N ARG A 104 -14.47 6.78 19.53
CA ARG A 104 -15.90 7.11 19.54
C ARG A 104 -16.49 6.97 18.15
N PHE A 105 -17.62 6.29 18.05
CA PHE A 105 -18.31 6.06 16.78
C PHE A 105 -19.72 6.66 16.83
N GLY A 106 -20.09 7.34 15.76
CA GLY A 106 -21.46 7.73 15.48
C GLY A 106 -22.34 6.52 15.10
N ASN A 107 -23.55 6.78 14.69
CA ASN A 107 -24.49 5.76 14.26
C ASN A 107 -24.16 5.21 12.87
N ASN A 108 -24.50 3.95 12.61
CA ASN A 108 -24.37 3.30 11.30
C ASN A 108 -22.95 3.34 10.69
N VAL A 109 -21.91 3.42 11.53
CA VAL A 109 -20.52 3.28 11.07
C VAL A 109 -20.25 1.83 10.69
N LEU A 110 -19.56 1.61 9.55
CA LEU A 110 -19.12 0.30 9.10
C LEU A 110 -17.60 0.28 8.94
N VAL A 111 -16.99 -0.81 9.40
CA VAL A 111 -15.54 -1.04 9.28
C VAL A 111 -15.26 -2.38 8.62
N GLY A 112 -14.33 -2.42 7.70
CA GLY A 112 -13.88 -3.61 7.00
C GLY A 112 -12.90 -4.46 7.80
N LYS A 113 -12.45 -5.54 7.19
CA LYS A 113 -11.46 -6.47 7.75
C LYS A 113 -10.13 -5.74 8.01
N ASN A 114 -9.47 -6.07 9.11
CA ASN A 114 -8.13 -5.59 9.47
C ASN A 114 -7.97 -4.06 9.60
N VAL A 115 -9.07 -3.30 9.71
CA VAL A 115 -9.02 -1.86 9.97
C VAL A 115 -8.35 -1.61 11.33
N LYS A 116 -7.47 -0.61 11.36
CA LYS A 116 -6.83 -0.09 12.58
C LYS A 116 -7.23 1.36 12.78
N ILE A 117 -7.65 1.73 13.99
CA ILE A 117 -7.98 3.12 14.34
C ILE A 117 -7.30 3.44 15.66
N GLY A 118 -6.50 4.49 15.64
CA GLY A 118 -5.75 4.96 16.80
C GLY A 118 -6.65 5.55 17.90
N ASN A 119 -6.09 5.62 19.10
CA ASN A 119 -6.80 6.10 20.29
C ASN A 119 -7.27 7.55 20.15
N ASN A 120 -8.32 7.89 20.89
CA ASN A 120 -8.92 9.22 20.99
C ASN A 120 -9.48 9.75 19.65
N SER A 121 -9.63 8.89 18.65
CA SER A 121 -10.26 9.26 17.37
C SER A 121 -11.78 9.22 17.46
N ILE A 122 -12.42 10.02 16.62
CA ILE A 122 -13.88 10.12 16.49
C ILE A 122 -14.24 9.80 15.05
N VAL A 123 -15.26 8.98 14.85
CA VAL A 123 -15.77 8.62 13.52
C VAL A 123 -17.24 8.97 13.47
N GLY A 124 -17.61 9.88 12.59
CA GLY A 124 -18.96 10.39 12.40
C GLY A 124 -19.93 9.32 11.86
N SER A 125 -21.22 9.63 11.97
CA SER A 125 -22.31 8.74 11.57
C SER A 125 -22.26 8.40 10.07
N SER A 126 -22.73 7.20 9.72
CA SER A 126 -22.83 6.70 8.33
C SER A 126 -21.49 6.63 7.58
N THR A 127 -20.37 6.68 8.28
CA THR A 127 -19.02 6.59 7.70
C THR A 127 -18.65 5.15 7.45
N ILE A 128 -17.99 4.91 6.31
CA ILE A 128 -17.51 3.59 5.88
C ILE A 128 -15.98 3.62 5.81
N ILE A 129 -15.34 2.71 6.56
CA ILE A 129 -13.89 2.53 6.55
C ILE A 129 -13.61 1.15 5.95
N GLY A 130 -13.10 1.11 4.73
CA GLY A 130 -12.82 -0.13 3.99
C GLY A 130 -11.70 -0.96 4.61
N SER A 131 -11.58 -2.19 4.18
CA SER A 131 -10.57 -3.14 4.65
C SER A 131 -9.15 -2.60 4.57
N GLU A 132 -8.29 -3.03 5.50
CA GLU A 132 -6.86 -2.71 5.61
C GLU A 132 -6.54 -1.21 5.84
N VAL A 133 -7.52 -0.34 5.92
CA VAL A 133 -7.33 1.08 6.23
C VAL A 133 -6.72 1.24 7.61
N GLN A 134 -5.74 2.14 7.72
CA GLN A 134 -5.12 2.50 8.98
C GLN A 134 -5.34 3.99 9.26
N ILE A 135 -5.85 4.30 10.45
CA ILE A 135 -6.08 5.68 10.92
C ILE A 135 -5.28 5.85 12.22
N GLY A 136 -4.53 6.92 12.29
CA GLY A 136 -3.72 7.27 13.46
C GLY A 136 -4.53 7.73 14.66
N ASN A 137 -3.83 8.25 15.67
CA ASN A 137 -4.43 8.72 16.92
C ASN A 137 -5.04 10.13 16.75
N SER A 138 -6.03 10.44 17.58
CA SER A 138 -6.62 11.79 17.72
C SER A 138 -7.17 12.34 16.40
N CYS A 139 -7.68 11.47 15.53
CA CYS A 139 -8.30 11.87 14.26
C CYS A 139 -9.78 12.17 14.44
N ILE A 140 -10.28 13.09 13.64
CA ILE A 140 -11.72 13.42 13.56
C ILE A 140 -12.15 13.10 12.13
N ILE A 141 -12.95 12.06 11.97
CA ILE A 141 -13.53 11.67 10.68
C ILE A 141 -14.99 12.09 10.71
N GLY A 142 -15.38 12.91 9.76
CA GLY A 142 -16.70 13.47 9.65
C GLY A 142 -17.79 12.44 9.35
N GLU A 143 -19.00 12.93 9.08
CA GLU A 143 -20.15 12.10 8.76
C GLU A 143 -20.18 11.76 7.26
N ASN A 144 -20.75 10.59 6.94
CA ASN A 144 -20.90 10.11 5.56
C ASN A 144 -19.59 10.09 4.76
N VAL A 145 -18.48 9.81 5.44
CA VAL A 145 -17.13 9.70 4.85
C VAL A 145 -16.91 8.28 4.36
N ILE A 146 -16.20 8.13 3.22
CA ILE A 146 -15.76 6.83 2.72
C ILE A 146 -14.24 6.85 2.63
N ILE A 147 -13.57 5.94 3.36
CA ILE A 147 -12.11 5.79 3.32
C ILE A 147 -11.79 4.38 2.85
N LYS A 148 -11.01 4.26 1.77
CA LYS A 148 -10.50 3.00 1.21
C LYS A 148 -9.02 3.13 0.90
N ASN A 149 -8.30 2.00 0.81
CA ASN A 149 -6.92 1.94 0.29
C ASN A 149 -5.97 3.02 0.83
N SER A 150 -6.10 3.40 2.10
CA SER A 150 -5.43 4.59 2.64
C SER A 150 -4.82 4.37 4.01
N ILE A 151 -3.76 5.12 4.28
CA ILE A 151 -3.14 5.27 5.60
C ILE A 151 -3.26 6.74 6.00
N ILE A 152 -4.00 7.00 7.07
CA ILE A 152 -4.25 8.33 7.63
C ILE A 152 -3.31 8.50 8.84
N GLY A 153 -2.57 9.60 8.89
CA GLY A 153 -1.68 9.92 10.01
C GLY A 153 -2.42 10.30 11.30
N ASN A 154 -1.69 10.79 12.29
CA ASN A 154 -2.27 11.29 13.54
C ASN A 154 -2.82 12.72 13.37
N ASN A 155 -3.79 13.10 14.21
CA ASN A 155 -4.35 14.46 14.31
C ASN A 155 -4.94 14.98 12.98
N VAL A 156 -5.46 14.07 12.15
CA VAL A 156 -6.08 14.43 10.86
C VAL A 156 -7.57 14.69 11.06
N VAL A 157 -8.05 15.74 10.41
CA VAL A 157 -9.50 16.05 10.32
C VAL A 157 -9.95 15.80 8.89
N VAL A 158 -10.93 14.94 8.73
CA VAL A 158 -11.61 14.66 7.45
C VAL A 158 -13.02 15.20 7.53
N GLN A 159 -13.36 16.10 6.61
CA GLN A 159 -14.68 16.76 6.58
C GLN A 159 -15.78 15.80 6.12
N ASP A 160 -17.03 16.17 6.42
CA ASP A 160 -18.21 15.41 6.02
C ASP A 160 -18.28 15.17 4.51
N ASN A 161 -18.86 14.03 4.10
CA ASN A 161 -19.07 13.64 2.71
C ASN A 161 -17.77 13.44 1.89
N THR A 162 -16.60 13.41 2.54
CA THR A 162 -15.31 13.20 1.87
C THR A 162 -15.15 11.74 1.43
N LYS A 163 -14.56 11.55 0.24
CA LYS A 163 -14.17 10.22 -0.26
C LYS A 163 -12.67 10.15 -0.45
N ILE A 164 -12.01 9.19 0.20
CA ILE A 164 -10.55 8.99 0.16
C ILE A 164 -10.24 7.60 -0.37
N GLY A 165 -9.25 7.51 -1.28
CA GLY A 165 -8.73 6.26 -1.79
C GLY A 165 -9.67 5.52 -2.75
N GLN A 166 -10.66 6.18 -3.31
CA GLN A 166 -11.43 5.67 -4.44
C GLN A 166 -10.63 5.86 -5.74
N LYS A 167 -10.89 4.97 -6.68
CA LYS A 167 -10.33 5.09 -8.02
C LYS A 167 -10.96 6.31 -8.71
N GLY A 168 -10.11 7.12 -9.34
CA GLY A 168 -10.53 8.24 -10.18
C GLY A 168 -11.01 7.81 -11.55
#